data_278b87dca3b86edf9dd6d292dec58a80
#
_entry.id   278b87dca3b86edf9dd6d292dec58a80
#
_cell.length_a   1.000
_cell.length_b   1.000
_cell.length_c   1.000
_cell.angle_alpha   90.00
_cell.angle_beta   90.00
_cell.angle_gamma   90.00
#
_symmetry.space_group_name_H-M   'P 1'
#
loop_
_entity.id
_entity.type
_entity.pdbx_description
1 polymer ?
#
loop_
_entity_poly.entity_id
_entity_poly.type
_entity_poly.pdbx_seq_one_letter_code
_entity_poly.pdbx_strand_id
1 'polypeptide(L)'
;MKEIKADSYSIWIGETSLSKLDITNYSMVAILVDENTKRECLSLLPKINNSIIIEVPSGEEKKNISTCNTIWEKLSINNFDRNSVLINLGGGVIGDMGGFCAASYKRGIDFIQIPTTLLAMVDASIGGKIGINFNGLKNQIGLFSNPKSVIINPIFLKTLSRNQLQSGFAEVIKHSLITNKKHWEILSNTSFKDLDWQHIIDISIQIKNTIVKADPLEKNNRKKLNFGHTYGHAIESYYLEEKKPILHGESVLMGIILECELSLLSQNEKTEIKNYLIKNFQLPDIPSKNKLMKFLINDKKNKEAKINFTLLNGIGNCTIDNLFTEDEL
;
A
#
# COMPACT_ATOMS: atom_id res chain seq x y z
N MET A 1 6.95 -20.57 -6.89
CA MET A 1 6.52 -19.39 -7.66
C MET A 1 5.09 -19.56 -8.14
N LYS A 2 4.27 -18.52 -8.01
CA LYS A 2 2.87 -18.47 -8.45
C LYS A 2 2.66 -17.27 -9.36
N GLU A 3 1.78 -17.38 -10.35
CA GLU A 3 1.30 -16.26 -11.16
C GLU A 3 -0.15 -15.96 -10.81
N ILE A 4 -0.45 -14.68 -10.59
CA ILE A 4 -1.80 -14.16 -10.47
C ILE A 4 -2.02 -13.18 -11.62
N LYS A 5 -3.04 -13.43 -12.45
CA LYS A 5 -3.42 -12.54 -13.54
C LYS A 5 -4.22 -11.37 -12.99
N ALA A 6 -3.70 -10.18 -13.10
CA ALA A 6 -4.44 -8.93 -12.94
C ALA A 6 -5.20 -8.61 -14.24
N ASP A 7 -5.70 -7.38 -14.38
CA ASP A 7 -6.44 -6.96 -15.58
C ASP A 7 -5.55 -6.99 -16.83
N SER A 8 -4.47 -6.21 -16.83
CA SER A 8 -3.59 -6.04 -17.98
C SER A 8 -2.12 -6.45 -17.72
N TYR A 9 -1.82 -7.03 -16.56
CA TYR A 9 -0.48 -7.42 -16.17
C TYR A 9 -0.48 -8.70 -15.31
N SER A 10 0.71 -9.28 -15.10
CA SER A 10 0.89 -10.43 -14.21
C SER A 10 1.58 -10.05 -12.92
N ILE A 11 1.16 -10.69 -11.83
CA ILE A 11 1.79 -10.61 -10.51
C ILE A 11 2.47 -11.94 -10.25
N TRP A 12 3.80 -11.92 -10.11
CA TRP A 12 4.62 -13.08 -9.84
C TRP A 12 5.03 -13.12 -8.39
N ILE A 13 4.75 -14.22 -7.68
CA ILE A 13 4.96 -14.34 -6.24
C ILE A 13 5.84 -15.54 -5.93
N GLY A 14 6.82 -15.36 -5.05
CA GLY A 14 7.62 -16.44 -4.47
C GLY A 14 9.12 -16.26 -4.64
N GLU A 15 9.90 -17.15 -4.03
CA GLU A 15 11.37 -17.05 -3.96
C GLU A 15 12.08 -16.98 -5.31
N THR A 16 11.51 -17.61 -6.35
CA THR A 16 12.07 -17.60 -7.70
C THR A 16 11.44 -16.54 -8.61
N SER A 17 10.59 -15.66 -8.08
CA SER A 17 9.84 -14.65 -8.87
C SER A 17 10.75 -13.69 -9.66
N LEU A 18 11.93 -13.37 -9.14
CA LEU A 18 12.89 -12.48 -9.80
C LEU A 18 13.36 -13.02 -11.18
N SER A 19 13.25 -14.33 -11.44
CA SER A 19 13.51 -14.90 -12.76
C SER A 19 12.50 -14.48 -13.84
N LYS A 20 11.40 -13.83 -13.44
CA LYS A 20 10.37 -13.27 -14.33
C LYS A 20 10.59 -11.80 -14.69
N LEU A 21 11.72 -11.24 -14.26
CA LEU A 21 12.15 -9.92 -14.69
C LEU A 21 12.61 -9.99 -16.16
N ASP A 22 11.66 -9.75 -17.06
CA ASP A 22 11.95 -9.72 -18.49
C ASP A 22 12.16 -8.28 -18.97
N ILE A 23 13.37 -8.02 -19.40
CA ILE A 23 13.83 -6.72 -19.91
C ILE A 23 14.40 -6.80 -21.33
N THR A 24 14.23 -7.91 -22.01
CA THR A 24 14.92 -8.22 -23.27
C THR A 24 14.54 -7.32 -24.43
N ASN A 25 13.33 -6.76 -24.41
CA ASN A 25 12.79 -5.94 -25.49
C ASN A 25 12.90 -4.42 -25.25
N TYR A 26 13.57 -4.00 -24.18
CA TYR A 26 13.70 -2.57 -23.86
C TYR A 26 15.03 -2.01 -24.36
N SER A 27 14.97 -0.80 -24.93
CA SER A 27 16.13 -0.06 -25.40
C SER A 27 17.06 0.37 -24.26
N MET A 28 16.45 0.79 -23.13
CA MET A 28 17.15 1.29 -21.94
C MET A 28 16.42 0.81 -20.68
N VAL A 29 17.20 0.55 -19.63
CA VAL A 29 16.69 0.11 -18.33
C VAL A 29 17.20 1.05 -17.24
N ALA A 30 16.30 1.60 -16.44
CA ALA A 30 16.64 2.29 -15.19
C ALA A 30 16.09 1.51 -14.00
N ILE A 31 16.83 1.51 -12.89
CA ILE A 31 16.39 0.96 -11.61
C ILE A 31 16.28 2.11 -10.61
N LEU A 32 15.07 2.41 -10.17
CA LEU A 32 14.80 3.42 -9.17
C LEU A 32 14.87 2.78 -7.79
N VAL A 33 15.68 3.38 -6.92
CA VAL A 33 15.90 2.93 -5.53
C VAL A 33 15.97 4.14 -4.60
N ASP A 34 15.82 3.89 -3.30
CA ASP A 34 16.32 4.78 -2.25
C ASP A 34 17.64 4.23 -1.65
N GLU A 35 18.26 4.96 -0.74
CA GLU A 35 19.53 4.55 -0.08
C GLU A 35 19.39 3.21 0.65
N ASN A 36 18.21 2.89 1.20
CA ASN A 36 17.97 1.64 1.92
C ASN A 36 17.84 0.47 0.94
N THR A 37 17.00 0.61 -0.06
CA THR A 37 16.78 -0.44 -1.07
C THR A 37 17.99 -0.65 -1.97
N LYS A 38 18.78 0.40 -2.23
CA LYS A 38 20.08 0.25 -2.87
C LYS A 38 21.03 -0.62 -2.08
N ARG A 39 21.12 -0.38 -0.77
CA ARG A 39 22.01 -1.14 0.13
C ARG A 39 21.55 -2.58 0.34
N GLU A 40 20.24 -2.78 0.60
CA GLU A 40 19.72 -4.06 1.09
C GLU A 40 19.13 -4.95 -0.03
N CYS A 41 18.65 -4.37 -1.13
CA CYS A 41 17.84 -5.09 -2.10
C CYS A 41 18.46 -5.18 -3.50
N LEU A 42 19.23 -4.17 -3.91
CA LEU A 42 19.72 -4.08 -5.29
C LEU A 42 20.58 -5.28 -5.70
N SER A 43 21.44 -5.77 -4.81
CA SER A 43 22.31 -6.92 -5.07
C SER A 43 21.58 -8.25 -5.22
N LEU A 44 20.31 -8.31 -4.82
CA LEU A 44 19.46 -9.50 -4.95
C LEU A 44 18.81 -9.62 -6.34
N LEU A 45 18.83 -8.55 -7.13
CA LEU A 45 18.34 -8.60 -8.51
C LEU A 45 19.28 -9.40 -9.41
N PRO A 46 18.75 -10.06 -10.46
CA PRO A 46 19.60 -10.57 -11.53
C PRO A 46 20.49 -9.47 -12.11
N LYS A 47 21.69 -9.80 -12.55
CA LYS A 47 22.58 -8.82 -13.17
C LYS A 47 21.93 -8.26 -14.45
N ILE A 48 21.72 -6.95 -14.48
CA ILE A 48 21.15 -6.23 -15.61
C ILE A 48 22.28 -5.40 -16.24
N ASN A 49 22.78 -5.87 -17.38
CA ASN A 49 23.82 -5.15 -18.10
C ASN A 49 23.27 -3.83 -18.66
N ASN A 50 24.08 -2.78 -18.64
CA ASN A 50 23.76 -1.46 -19.18
C ASN A 50 22.55 -0.77 -18.55
N SER A 51 22.16 -1.16 -17.30
CA SER A 51 21.16 -0.41 -16.56
C SER A 51 21.78 0.80 -15.84
N ILE A 52 20.99 1.87 -15.69
CA ILE A 52 21.36 2.98 -14.81
C ILE A 52 20.62 2.87 -13.48
N ILE A 53 21.29 3.27 -12.41
CA ILE A 53 20.69 3.35 -11.08
C ILE A 53 20.29 4.81 -10.83
N ILE A 54 19.00 5.00 -10.52
CA ILE A 54 18.48 6.30 -10.09
C ILE A 54 18.20 6.19 -8.59
N GLU A 55 19.02 6.85 -7.80
CA GLU A 55 18.86 6.91 -6.34
C GLU A 55 18.16 8.20 -5.95
N VAL A 56 17.12 8.09 -5.11
CA VAL A 56 16.38 9.21 -4.53
C VAL A 56 16.33 9.07 -3.01
N PRO A 57 16.17 10.15 -2.25
CA PRO A 57 16.07 10.06 -0.79
C PRO A 57 14.83 9.25 -0.36
N SER A 58 14.97 8.45 0.69
CA SER A 58 13.85 7.74 1.33
C SER A 58 12.93 8.68 2.12
N GLY A 59 11.72 8.23 2.40
CA GLY A 59 10.75 8.93 3.25
C GLY A 59 9.53 9.45 2.49
N GLU A 60 8.39 9.46 3.17
CA GLU A 60 7.11 9.90 2.58
C GLU A 60 7.15 11.40 2.20
N GLU A 61 7.90 12.23 2.92
CA GLU A 61 8.09 13.65 2.61
C GLU A 61 8.87 13.89 1.30
N LYS A 62 9.59 12.87 0.81
CA LYS A 62 10.30 12.89 -0.47
C LYS A 62 9.43 12.50 -1.65
N LYS A 63 8.22 11.99 -1.39
CA LYS A 63 7.25 11.64 -2.42
C LYS A 63 6.58 12.90 -3.00
N ASN A 64 7.34 13.72 -3.72
CA ASN A 64 6.92 15.03 -4.20
C ASN A 64 7.46 15.36 -5.59
N ILE A 65 6.99 16.47 -6.15
CA ILE A 65 7.34 16.89 -7.53
C ILE A 65 8.84 17.19 -7.70
N SER A 66 9.52 17.67 -6.66
CA SER A 66 10.96 17.95 -6.73
C SER A 66 11.77 16.66 -6.95
N THR A 67 11.40 15.59 -6.25
CA THR A 67 12.03 14.28 -6.45
C THR A 67 11.69 13.69 -7.82
N CYS A 68 10.45 13.90 -8.31
CA CYS A 68 10.09 13.51 -9.69
C CYS A 68 10.93 14.23 -10.74
N ASN A 69 11.21 15.52 -10.57
CA ASN A 69 12.08 16.26 -11.46
C ASN A 69 13.48 15.61 -11.54
N THR A 70 14.06 15.22 -10.41
CA THR A 70 15.35 14.51 -10.39
C THR A 70 15.29 13.20 -11.19
N ILE A 71 14.20 12.43 -11.07
CA ILE A 71 14.01 11.19 -11.83
C ILE A 71 13.93 11.50 -13.33
N TRP A 72 13.10 12.45 -13.75
CA TRP A 72 12.94 12.81 -15.17
C TRP A 72 14.22 13.39 -15.77
N GLU A 73 14.98 14.19 -15.02
CA GLU A 73 16.29 14.70 -15.44
C GLU A 73 17.26 13.55 -15.70
N LYS A 74 17.34 12.56 -14.79
CA LYS A 74 18.21 11.38 -14.96
C LYS A 74 17.81 10.56 -16.18
N LEU A 75 16.51 10.34 -16.41
CA LEU A 75 16.03 9.66 -17.61
C LEU A 75 16.38 10.45 -18.88
N SER A 76 16.23 11.78 -18.86
CA SER A 76 16.47 12.64 -20.03
C SER A 76 17.96 12.74 -20.39
N ILE A 77 18.83 12.94 -19.40
CA ILE A 77 20.29 13.04 -19.60
C ILE A 77 20.85 11.73 -20.18
N ASN A 78 20.28 10.59 -19.78
CA ASN A 78 20.68 9.28 -20.28
C ASN A 78 19.93 8.86 -21.56
N ASN A 79 19.22 9.78 -22.23
CA ASN A 79 18.56 9.56 -23.50
C ASN A 79 17.50 8.43 -23.51
N PHE A 80 16.77 8.22 -22.39
CA PHE A 80 15.69 7.25 -22.34
C PHE A 80 14.63 7.59 -23.40
N ASP A 81 14.23 6.60 -24.19
CA ASP A 81 13.21 6.71 -25.23
C ASP A 81 11.87 6.07 -24.79
N ARG A 82 10.91 5.96 -25.70
CA ARG A 82 9.59 5.39 -25.40
C ARG A 82 9.59 3.87 -25.24
N ASN A 83 10.64 3.20 -25.68
CA ASN A 83 10.81 1.75 -25.53
C ASN A 83 11.67 1.39 -24.31
N SER A 84 11.90 2.34 -23.43
CA SER A 84 12.65 2.14 -22.19
C SER A 84 11.74 1.65 -21.07
N VAL A 85 12.34 1.12 -20.00
CA VAL A 85 11.63 0.66 -18.80
C VAL A 85 12.24 1.23 -17.53
N LEU A 86 11.36 1.58 -16.57
CA LEU A 86 11.73 1.95 -15.21
C LEU A 86 11.36 0.82 -14.25
N ILE A 87 12.34 0.22 -13.58
CA ILE A 87 12.15 -0.78 -12.53
C ILE A 87 12.10 -0.06 -11.19
N ASN A 88 10.98 -0.12 -10.50
CA ASN A 88 10.79 0.46 -9.18
C ASN A 88 11.11 -0.59 -8.11
N LEU A 89 12.32 -0.58 -7.57
CA LEU A 89 12.76 -1.48 -6.51
C LEU A 89 12.62 -0.78 -5.16
N GLY A 90 11.49 -0.97 -4.48
CA GLY A 90 11.29 -0.27 -3.22
C GLY A 90 9.93 -0.48 -2.56
N GLY A 91 9.69 0.28 -1.51
CA GLY A 91 8.39 0.38 -0.84
C GLY A 91 7.37 1.19 -1.65
N GLY A 92 6.22 1.50 -1.02
CA GLY A 92 5.13 2.25 -1.66
C GLY A 92 5.56 3.62 -2.19
N VAL A 93 6.45 4.33 -1.51
CA VAL A 93 6.98 5.63 -1.96
C VAL A 93 7.66 5.51 -3.33
N ILE A 94 8.59 4.55 -3.46
CA ILE A 94 9.32 4.29 -4.72
C ILE A 94 8.35 3.80 -5.80
N GLY A 95 7.44 2.87 -5.46
CA GLY A 95 6.47 2.33 -6.41
C GLY A 95 5.53 3.38 -6.98
N ASP A 96 4.93 4.21 -6.11
CA ASP A 96 3.98 5.24 -6.52
C ASP A 96 4.65 6.37 -7.31
N MET A 97 5.77 6.88 -6.81
CA MET A 97 6.50 7.98 -7.43
C MET A 97 7.16 7.55 -8.75
N GLY A 98 7.80 6.38 -8.75
CA GLY A 98 8.43 5.84 -9.96
C GLY A 98 7.40 5.48 -11.03
N GLY A 99 6.26 4.90 -10.63
CA GLY A 99 5.14 4.67 -11.54
C GLY A 99 4.61 5.97 -12.15
N PHE A 100 4.42 7.01 -11.32
CA PHE A 100 3.99 8.34 -11.78
C PHE A 100 5.00 8.97 -12.75
N CYS A 101 6.30 8.88 -12.43
CA CYS A 101 7.34 9.38 -13.32
C CYS A 101 7.36 8.62 -14.66
N ALA A 102 7.25 7.30 -14.65
CA ALA A 102 7.23 6.51 -15.87
C ALA A 102 5.98 6.80 -16.72
N ALA A 103 4.79 6.84 -16.10
CA ALA A 103 3.54 7.10 -16.81
C ALA A 103 3.45 8.50 -17.43
N SER A 104 4.17 9.47 -16.89
CA SER A 104 4.19 10.85 -17.40
C SER A 104 5.37 11.17 -18.32
N TYR A 105 6.52 10.48 -18.17
CA TYR A 105 7.70 10.69 -18.99
C TYR A 105 7.42 10.31 -20.45
N LYS A 106 7.69 11.23 -21.40
CA LYS A 106 7.44 11.05 -22.85
C LYS A 106 6.03 10.57 -23.22
N ARG A 107 5.02 10.87 -22.40
CA ARG A 107 3.63 10.41 -22.45
C ARG A 107 3.46 8.92 -22.13
N GLY A 108 4.37 8.38 -21.36
CA GLY A 108 4.37 7.00 -20.85
C GLY A 108 5.52 6.18 -21.39
N ILE A 109 6.27 5.59 -20.46
CA ILE A 109 7.18 4.46 -20.68
C ILE A 109 6.72 3.30 -19.78
N ASP A 110 7.12 2.08 -20.11
CA ASP A 110 6.80 0.92 -19.26
C ASP A 110 7.48 1.02 -17.90
N PHE A 111 6.83 0.46 -16.88
CA PHE A 111 7.45 0.27 -15.56
C PHE A 111 7.14 -1.09 -14.97
N ILE A 112 8.05 -1.59 -14.14
CA ILE A 112 7.95 -2.86 -13.41
C ILE A 112 8.03 -2.56 -11.93
N GLN A 113 7.10 -3.12 -11.14
CA GLN A 113 7.11 -2.99 -9.69
C GLN A 113 7.82 -4.18 -9.04
N ILE A 114 8.83 -3.92 -8.23
CA ILE A 114 9.50 -4.91 -7.37
C ILE A 114 9.37 -4.41 -5.92
N PRO A 115 8.21 -4.67 -5.27
CA PRO A 115 7.96 -4.19 -3.92
C PRO A 115 8.89 -4.88 -2.91
N THR A 116 9.47 -4.09 -2.00
CA THR A 116 10.42 -4.58 -0.99
C THR A 116 9.88 -4.49 0.45
N THR A 117 8.76 -3.79 0.66
CA THR A 117 8.06 -3.75 1.96
C THR A 117 6.81 -4.60 1.91
N LEU A 118 6.39 -5.17 3.04
CA LEU A 118 5.16 -5.96 3.11
C LEU A 118 3.94 -5.14 2.65
N LEU A 119 3.85 -3.88 3.08
CA LEU A 119 2.79 -2.96 2.66
C LEU A 119 2.72 -2.84 1.13
N ALA A 120 3.86 -2.65 0.48
CA ALA A 120 3.89 -2.56 -0.98
C ALA A 120 3.57 -3.90 -1.66
N MET A 121 4.01 -5.03 -1.08
CA MET A 121 3.74 -6.36 -1.63
C MET A 121 2.26 -6.69 -1.64
N VAL A 122 1.55 -6.41 -0.54
CA VAL A 122 0.14 -6.80 -0.38
C VAL A 122 -0.86 -5.74 -0.80
N ASP A 123 -0.42 -4.48 -0.90
CA ASP A 123 -1.32 -3.36 -1.15
C ASP A 123 -0.82 -2.40 -2.24
N ALA A 124 0.17 -1.56 -1.99
CA ALA A 124 0.47 -0.38 -2.81
C ALA A 124 0.85 -0.70 -4.26
N SER A 125 1.54 -1.82 -4.56
CA SER A 125 1.95 -2.17 -5.92
C SER A 125 0.83 -2.69 -6.83
N ILE A 126 -0.39 -2.87 -6.30
CA ILE A 126 -1.50 -3.52 -7.00
C ILE A 126 -2.65 -2.55 -7.21
N GLY A 127 -3.18 -2.50 -8.44
CA GLY A 127 -4.37 -1.71 -8.78
C GLY A 127 -4.08 -0.35 -9.39
N GLY A 128 -2.83 -0.13 -9.83
CA GLY A 128 -2.45 0.96 -10.74
C GLY A 128 -2.62 2.38 -10.20
N LYS A 129 -2.88 2.56 -8.90
CA LYS A 129 -2.87 3.89 -8.29
C LYS A 129 -1.43 4.31 -8.07
N ILE A 130 -0.99 5.33 -8.79
CA ILE A 130 0.33 5.93 -8.68
C ILE A 130 0.20 7.42 -8.48
N GLY A 131 1.13 8.04 -7.73
CA GLY A 131 1.00 9.46 -7.46
C GLY A 131 1.99 9.99 -6.45
N ILE A 132 1.87 11.28 -6.19
CA ILE A 132 2.75 12.05 -5.31
C ILE A 132 1.96 12.96 -4.38
N ASN A 133 2.63 13.40 -3.34
CA ASN A 133 2.12 14.36 -2.38
C ASN A 133 2.25 15.79 -2.93
N PHE A 134 1.30 16.64 -2.60
CA PHE A 134 1.29 18.03 -3.01
C PHE A 134 0.68 18.92 -1.93
N ASN A 135 1.32 20.05 -1.63
CA ASN A 135 0.89 21.02 -0.62
C ASN A 135 0.56 20.40 0.74
N GLY A 136 1.39 19.46 1.22
CA GLY A 136 1.20 18.80 2.51
C GLY A 136 0.11 17.72 2.53
N LEU A 137 -0.57 17.49 1.41
CA LEU A 137 -1.60 16.47 1.27
C LEU A 137 -1.06 15.24 0.54
N LYS A 138 -1.35 14.06 1.07
CA LYS A 138 -0.92 12.78 0.49
C LYS A 138 -1.69 12.45 -0.80
N ASN A 139 -0.96 11.94 -1.80
CA ASN A 139 -1.51 11.38 -3.05
C ASN A 139 -2.49 12.32 -3.78
N GLN A 140 -2.21 13.64 -3.77
CA GLN A 140 -3.08 14.64 -4.41
C GLN A 140 -2.94 14.67 -5.94
N ILE A 141 -1.74 14.37 -6.44
CA ILE A 141 -1.47 14.32 -7.87
C ILE A 141 -1.15 12.88 -8.23
N GLY A 142 -1.93 12.29 -9.12
CA GLY A 142 -1.76 10.89 -9.47
C GLY A 142 -2.51 10.48 -10.73
N LEU A 143 -2.24 9.25 -11.12
CA LEU A 143 -2.78 8.60 -12.31
C LEU A 143 -3.24 7.19 -11.97
N PHE A 144 -4.12 6.65 -12.81
CA PHE A 144 -4.34 5.21 -12.89
C PHE A 144 -3.53 4.66 -14.07
N SER A 145 -2.43 3.98 -13.76
CA SER A 145 -1.59 3.34 -14.77
C SER A 145 -1.06 2.01 -14.24
N ASN A 146 -1.28 0.94 -14.99
CA ASN A 146 -0.84 -0.39 -14.60
C ASN A 146 0.64 -0.61 -14.94
N PRO A 147 1.39 -1.31 -14.06
CA PRO A 147 2.76 -1.74 -14.38
C PRO A 147 2.74 -2.82 -15.48
N LYS A 148 3.86 -3.02 -16.13
CA LYS A 148 4.06 -4.16 -17.05
C LYS A 148 3.99 -5.50 -16.31
N SER A 149 4.56 -5.54 -15.11
CA SER A 149 4.46 -6.66 -14.18
C SER A 149 4.73 -6.21 -12.74
N VAL A 150 4.27 -7.01 -11.79
CA VAL A 150 4.63 -6.90 -10.36
C VAL A 150 5.37 -8.18 -9.97
N ILE A 151 6.58 -8.04 -9.42
CA ILE A 151 7.43 -9.16 -9.05
C ILE A 151 7.66 -9.14 -7.54
N ILE A 152 7.04 -10.06 -6.83
CA ILE A 152 7.01 -10.11 -5.37
C ILE A 152 7.87 -11.27 -4.89
N ASN A 153 8.96 -10.93 -4.20
CA ASN A 153 9.83 -11.91 -3.58
C ASN A 153 9.90 -11.67 -2.07
N PRO A 154 9.46 -12.64 -1.25
CA PRO A 154 9.50 -12.52 0.21
C PRO A 154 10.91 -12.36 0.79
N ILE A 155 11.96 -12.61 0.02
CA ILE A 155 13.35 -12.43 0.47
C ILE A 155 13.62 -11.01 0.98
N PHE A 156 12.99 -10.01 0.37
CA PHE A 156 13.15 -8.60 0.75
C PHE A 156 12.64 -8.29 2.16
N LEU A 157 11.76 -9.13 2.72
CA LEU A 157 11.28 -8.96 4.10
C LEU A 157 12.35 -9.28 5.15
N LYS A 158 13.43 -10.00 4.78
CA LYS A 158 14.50 -10.38 5.72
C LYS A 158 15.27 -9.18 6.29
N THR A 159 15.38 -8.10 5.52
CA THR A 159 16.08 -6.87 5.95
C THR A 159 15.13 -5.77 6.40
N LEU A 160 13.81 -6.00 6.28
CA LEU A 160 12.79 -5.03 6.68
C LEU A 160 12.70 -4.94 8.21
N SER A 161 12.69 -3.72 8.74
CA SER A 161 12.52 -3.53 10.18
C SER A 161 11.17 -4.08 10.67
N ARG A 162 11.14 -4.52 11.95
CA ARG A 162 9.91 -5.07 12.54
C ARG A 162 8.72 -4.11 12.44
N ASN A 163 8.94 -2.81 12.67
CA ASN A 163 7.88 -1.82 12.62
C ASN A 163 7.31 -1.69 11.20
N GLN A 164 8.15 -1.69 10.18
CA GLN A 164 7.70 -1.66 8.78
C GLN A 164 6.97 -2.96 8.38
N LEU A 165 7.44 -4.11 8.89
CA LEU A 165 6.76 -5.37 8.67
C LEU A 165 5.37 -5.38 9.33
N GLN A 166 5.24 -4.90 10.58
CA GLN A 166 3.97 -4.75 11.28
C GLN A 166 3.05 -3.74 10.59
N SER A 167 3.60 -2.65 10.06
CA SER A 167 2.82 -1.67 9.29
C SER A 167 2.19 -2.30 8.03
N GLY A 168 2.93 -3.11 7.29
CA GLY A 168 2.35 -3.85 6.15
C GLY A 168 1.35 -4.93 6.58
N PHE A 169 1.55 -5.53 7.75
CA PHE A 169 0.65 -6.57 8.26
C PHE A 169 -0.73 -6.02 8.66
N ALA A 170 -0.83 -4.72 8.95
CA ALA A 170 -2.12 -4.06 9.13
C ALA A 170 -3.05 -4.23 7.92
N GLU A 171 -2.51 -4.13 6.70
CA GLU A 171 -3.27 -4.33 5.47
C GLU A 171 -3.70 -5.80 5.28
N VAL A 172 -2.85 -6.76 5.68
CA VAL A 172 -3.20 -8.18 5.68
C VAL A 172 -4.39 -8.46 6.62
N ILE A 173 -4.35 -7.88 7.83
CA ILE A 173 -5.45 -7.95 8.81
C ILE A 173 -6.72 -7.37 8.20
N LYS A 174 -6.65 -6.17 7.64
CA LYS A 174 -7.78 -5.52 6.96
C LYS A 174 -8.37 -6.40 5.87
N HIS A 175 -7.55 -6.95 4.97
CA HIS A 175 -8.01 -7.85 3.90
C HIS A 175 -8.77 -9.05 4.44
N SER A 176 -8.30 -9.63 5.53
CA SER A 176 -8.95 -10.76 6.18
C SER A 176 -10.30 -10.38 6.77
N LEU A 177 -10.34 -9.28 7.51
CA LEU A 177 -11.56 -8.79 8.19
C LEU A 177 -12.68 -8.43 7.20
N ILE A 178 -12.35 -7.88 6.03
CA ILE A 178 -13.35 -7.46 5.05
C ILE A 178 -13.85 -8.57 4.12
N THR A 179 -13.12 -9.71 3.98
CA THR A 179 -13.47 -10.72 2.97
C THR A 179 -13.29 -12.18 3.37
N ASN A 180 -12.48 -12.50 4.39
CA ASN A 180 -12.06 -13.88 4.62
C ASN A 180 -11.90 -14.22 6.11
N LYS A 181 -13.00 -14.63 6.73
CA LYS A 181 -13.02 -15.04 8.13
C LYS A 181 -12.03 -16.17 8.45
N LYS A 182 -11.89 -17.17 7.57
CA LYS A 182 -10.94 -18.27 7.79
C LYS A 182 -9.50 -17.79 7.84
N HIS A 183 -9.15 -16.82 6.99
CA HIS A 183 -7.82 -16.23 7.02
C HIS A 183 -7.60 -15.42 8.30
N TRP A 184 -8.62 -14.69 8.78
CA TRP A 184 -8.56 -14.03 10.08
C TRP A 184 -8.32 -15.02 11.21
N GLU A 185 -9.05 -16.14 11.25
CA GLU A 185 -8.85 -17.20 12.24
C GLU A 185 -7.43 -17.78 12.23
N ILE A 186 -6.80 -17.92 11.06
CA ILE A 186 -5.39 -18.33 10.95
C ILE A 186 -4.48 -17.26 11.55
N LEU A 187 -4.66 -15.99 11.16
CA LEU A 187 -3.82 -14.89 11.63
C LEU A 187 -3.94 -14.69 13.14
N SER A 188 -5.16 -14.73 13.68
CA SER A 188 -5.42 -14.48 15.10
C SER A 188 -4.89 -15.58 16.01
N ASN A 189 -4.77 -16.81 15.51
CA ASN A 189 -4.25 -17.97 16.25
C ASN A 189 -2.79 -18.30 15.99
N THR A 190 -2.11 -17.58 15.07
CA THR A 190 -0.70 -17.82 14.76
C THR A 190 0.17 -16.71 15.34
N SER A 191 1.25 -17.08 16.04
CA SER A 191 2.23 -16.10 16.53
C SER A 191 2.90 -15.37 15.35
N PHE A 192 3.10 -14.05 15.46
CA PHE A 192 3.70 -13.22 14.40
C PHE A 192 5.03 -13.76 13.85
N LYS A 193 5.83 -14.40 14.71
CA LYS A 193 7.12 -15.00 14.32
C LYS A 193 6.99 -16.30 13.51
N ASP A 194 5.84 -16.97 13.62
CA ASP A 194 5.59 -18.28 13.01
C ASP A 194 4.74 -18.16 11.73
N LEU A 195 4.47 -16.92 11.29
CA LEU A 195 3.69 -16.64 10.09
C LEU A 195 4.44 -17.05 8.80
N ASP A 196 3.75 -17.78 7.93
CA ASP A 196 4.24 -18.06 6.58
C ASP A 196 3.98 -16.84 5.66
N TRP A 197 4.98 -15.98 5.53
CA TRP A 197 4.87 -14.75 4.75
C TRP A 197 4.51 -14.98 3.28
N GLN A 198 5.00 -16.04 2.66
CA GLN A 198 4.65 -16.33 1.27
C GLN A 198 3.17 -16.66 1.12
N HIS A 199 2.63 -17.48 2.03
CA HIS A 199 1.21 -17.82 2.05
C HIS A 199 0.32 -16.61 2.35
N ILE A 200 0.70 -15.79 3.32
CA ILE A 200 0.00 -14.56 3.70
C ILE A 200 -0.05 -13.56 2.55
N ILE A 201 1.09 -13.32 1.90
CA ILE A 201 1.18 -12.43 0.73
C ILE A 201 0.28 -12.95 -0.39
N ASP A 202 0.32 -14.24 -0.69
CA ASP A 202 -0.50 -14.85 -1.74
C ASP A 202 -2.00 -14.64 -1.51
N ILE A 203 -2.50 -14.92 -0.30
CA ILE A 203 -3.92 -14.73 0.04
C ILE A 203 -4.30 -13.25 -0.05
N SER A 204 -3.48 -12.37 0.53
CA SER A 204 -3.74 -10.94 0.56
C SER A 204 -3.82 -10.34 -0.85
N ILE A 205 -2.91 -10.75 -1.73
CA ILE A 205 -2.90 -10.32 -3.14
C ILE A 205 -4.13 -10.85 -3.89
N GLN A 206 -4.52 -12.10 -3.68
CA GLN A 206 -5.74 -12.65 -4.31
C GLN A 206 -6.98 -11.86 -3.91
N ILE A 207 -7.12 -11.51 -2.62
CA ILE A 207 -8.22 -10.67 -2.13
C ILE A 207 -8.19 -9.32 -2.83
N LYS A 208 -7.06 -8.61 -2.76
CA LYS A 208 -6.94 -7.28 -3.36
C LYS A 208 -7.16 -7.30 -4.87
N ASN A 209 -6.54 -8.24 -5.59
CA ASN A 209 -6.68 -8.35 -7.04
C ASN A 209 -8.13 -8.61 -7.46
N THR A 210 -8.86 -9.46 -6.71
CA THR A 210 -10.29 -9.72 -6.97
C THR A 210 -11.11 -8.45 -6.81
N ILE A 211 -10.88 -7.69 -5.75
CA ILE A 211 -11.59 -6.43 -5.49
C ILE A 211 -11.24 -5.38 -6.57
N VAL A 212 -9.97 -5.23 -6.91
CA VAL A 212 -9.50 -4.26 -7.92
C VAL A 212 -10.02 -4.59 -9.31
N LYS A 213 -10.01 -5.86 -9.72
CA LYS A 213 -10.56 -6.29 -11.03
C LYS A 213 -12.05 -6.00 -11.16
N ALA A 214 -12.81 -6.14 -10.07
CA ALA A 214 -14.24 -5.82 -10.06
C ALA A 214 -14.53 -4.31 -10.14
N ASP A 215 -13.60 -3.47 -9.69
CA ASP A 215 -13.77 -2.02 -9.66
C ASP A 215 -12.41 -1.28 -9.74
N PRO A 216 -11.81 -1.19 -10.93
CA PRO A 216 -10.48 -0.59 -11.10
C PRO A 216 -10.39 0.88 -10.66
N LEU A 217 -11.47 1.64 -10.81
CA LEU A 217 -11.51 3.08 -10.55
C LEU A 217 -12.09 3.48 -9.18
N GLU A 218 -12.37 2.48 -8.29
CA GLU A 218 -12.89 2.72 -6.93
C GLU A 218 -14.21 3.49 -6.86
N LYS A 219 -15.12 3.15 -7.74
CA LYS A 219 -16.47 3.74 -7.71
C LYS A 219 -17.42 2.98 -6.76
N ASN A 220 -17.20 1.69 -6.55
CA ASN A 220 -18.06 0.76 -5.82
C ASN A 220 -17.26 -0.19 -4.90
N ASN A 221 -17.11 -1.46 -5.28
CA ASN A 221 -16.56 -2.55 -4.46
C ASN A 221 -15.14 -2.29 -3.94
N ARG A 222 -14.31 -1.55 -4.67
CA ARG A 222 -12.94 -1.24 -4.22
C ARG A 222 -12.93 -0.36 -2.96
N LYS A 223 -14.01 0.35 -2.66
CA LYS A 223 -14.18 1.09 -1.41
C LYS A 223 -14.14 0.19 -0.17
N LYS A 224 -14.36 -1.13 -0.31
CA LYS A 224 -14.16 -2.10 0.78
C LYS A 224 -12.77 -2.02 1.39
N LEU A 225 -11.76 -1.71 0.59
CA LEU A 225 -10.38 -1.53 1.05
C LEU A 225 -10.19 -0.30 1.95
N ASN A 226 -11.19 0.56 2.09
CA ASN A 226 -11.15 1.74 2.96
C ASN A 226 -11.55 1.44 4.42
N PHE A 227 -11.87 0.20 4.79
CA PHE A 227 -12.09 -0.18 6.19
C PHE A 227 -10.85 0.14 7.02
N GLY A 228 -11.03 0.76 8.16
CA GLY A 228 -9.95 1.27 9.02
C GLY A 228 -9.31 2.58 8.54
N HIS A 229 -9.65 3.07 7.34
CA HIS A 229 -8.97 4.21 6.74
C HIS A 229 -9.65 5.56 7.01
N THR A 230 -10.92 5.60 7.35
CA THR A 230 -11.58 6.88 7.63
C THR A 230 -11.05 7.47 8.94
N TYR A 231 -11.07 6.70 10.03
CA TYR A 231 -10.39 7.10 11.25
C TYR A 231 -8.86 7.03 11.10
N GLY A 232 -8.33 6.04 10.39
CA GLY A 232 -6.88 5.89 10.16
C GLY A 232 -6.24 7.14 9.57
N HIS A 233 -6.80 7.70 8.49
CA HIS A 233 -6.29 8.94 7.88
C HIS A 233 -6.43 10.15 8.81
N ALA A 234 -7.51 10.24 9.58
CA ALA A 234 -7.68 11.32 10.57
C ALA A 234 -6.61 11.22 11.66
N ILE A 235 -6.32 10.02 12.16
CA ILE A 235 -5.27 9.76 13.16
C ILE A 235 -3.88 10.08 12.58
N GLU A 236 -3.58 9.62 11.37
CA GLU A 236 -2.31 9.89 10.70
C GLU A 236 -2.09 11.40 10.52
N SER A 237 -3.13 12.13 10.10
CA SER A 237 -3.11 13.59 9.94
C SER A 237 -2.93 14.30 11.28
N TYR A 238 -3.58 13.83 12.34
CA TYR A 238 -3.41 14.36 13.68
C TYR A 238 -1.96 14.24 14.15
N TYR A 239 -1.37 13.06 14.05
CA TYR A 239 0.01 12.83 14.48
C TYR A 239 1.04 13.58 13.61
N LEU A 240 0.74 13.81 12.34
CA LEU A 240 1.56 14.63 11.47
C LEU A 240 1.53 16.11 11.92
N GLU A 241 0.35 16.65 12.28
CA GLU A 241 0.20 18.02 12.81
C GLU A 241 0.93 18.18 14.15
N GLU A 242 0.87 17.16 15.01
CA GLU A 242 1.60 17.13 16.30
C GLU A 242 3.13 16.97 16.13
N LYS A 243 3.63 16.87 14.88
CA LYS A 243 5.05 16.61 14.54
C LYS A 243 5.61 15.31 15.16
N LYS A 244 4.75 14.31 15.32
CA LYS A 244 5.06 12.96 15.81
C LYS A 244 4.55 11.93 14.80
N PRO A 245 5.07 11.91 13.55
CA PRO A 245 4.53 11.05 12.52
C PRO A 245 4.58 9.58 12.93
N ILE A 246 3.51 8.87 12.64
CA ILE A 246 3.36 7.43 12.86
C ILE A 246 3.36 6.69 11.53
N LEU A 247 3.57 5.37 11.58
CA LEU A 247 3.49 4.55 10.38
C LEU A 247 2.03 4.38 9.92
N HIS A 248 1.83 4.29 8.62
CA HIS A 248 0.51 4.10 8.01
C HIS A 248 -0.25 2.92 8.62
N GLY A 249 0.39 1.76 8.80
CA GLY A 249 -0.27 0.60 9.39
C GLY A 249 -0.69 0.81 10.86
N GLU A 250 0.05 1.61 11.63
CA GLU A 250 -0.36 1.96 13.00
C GLU A 250 -1.66 2.76 12.98
N SER A 251 -1.77 3.74 12.09
CA SER A 251 -3.00 4.52 11.94
C SER A 251 -4.17 3.67 11.46
N VAL A 252 -3.94 2.75 10.53
CA VAL A 252 -4.98 1.82 10.04
C VAL A 252 -5.45 0.88 11.15
N LEU A 253 -4.55 0.31 11.97
CA LEU A 253 -4.94 -0.56 13.10
C LEU A 253 -5.77 0.19 14.14
N MET A 254 -5.39 1.43 14.48
CA MET A 254 -6.19 2.29 15.37
C MET A 254 -7.54 2.63 14.73
N GLY A 255 -7.57 2.90 13.44
CA GLY A 255 -8.80 3.11 12.68
C GLY A 255 -9.72 1.88 12.69
N ILE A 256 -9.16 0.67 12.54
CA ILE A 256 -9.90 -0.59 12.65
C ILE A 256 -10.55 -0.71 14.04
N ILE A 257 -9.82 -0.39 15.13
CA ILE A 257 -10.39 -0.43 16.49
C ILE A 257 -11.62 0.48 16.59
N LEU A 258 -11.53 1.71 16.10
CA LEU A 258 -12.63 2.67 16.16
C LEU A 258 -13.79 2.29 15.23
N GLU A 259 -13.52 1.86 14.01
CA GLU A 259 -14.53 1.49 13.02
C GLU A 259 -15.24 0.17 13.38
N CYS A 260 -14.62 -0.72 14.16
CA CYS A 260 -15.29 -1.88 14.74
C CYS A 260 -16.41 -1.50 15.70
N GLU A 261 -16.30 -0.38 16.45
CA GLU A 261 -17.36 0.06 17.34
C GLU A 261 -18.62 0.50 16.57
N LEU A 262 -18.44 1.06 15.37
CA LEU A 262 -19.53 1.46 14.47
C LEU A 262 -20.07 0.29 13.63
N SER A 263 -19.36 -0.84 13.59
CA SER A 263 -19.66 -1.99 12.74
C SER A 263 -20.75 -2.87 13.30
N LEU A 264 -21.45 -3.58 12.40
CA LEU A 264 -22.43 -4.62 12.75
C LEU A 264 -21.72 -5.93 13.14
N LEU A 265 -21.04 -5.89 14.27
CA LEU A 265 -20.32 -7.00 14.89
C LEU A 265 -20.96 -7.38 16.22
N SER A 266 -20.92 -8.66 16.57
CA SER A 266 -21.22 -9.10 17.93
C SER A 266 -20.17 -8.55 18.91
N GLN A 267 -20.54 -8.40 20.18
CA GLN A 267 -19.60 -7.92 21.22
C GLN A 267 -18.36 -8.83 21.35
N ASN A 268 -18.52 -10.13 21.09
CA ASN A 268 -17.41 -11.08 21.09
C ASN A 268 -16.42 -10.79 19.94
N GLU A 269 -16.93 -10.55 18.72
CA GLU A 269 -16.08 -10.21 17.57
C GLU A 269 -15.35 -8.89 17.76
N LYS A 270 -16.01 -7.84 18.28
CA LYS A 270 -15.37 -6.57 18.62
C LYS A 270 -14.24 -6.77 19.62
N THR A 271 -14.50 -7.53 20.67
CA THR A 271 -13.52 -7.82 21.73
C THR A 271 -12.35 -8.66 21.20
N GLU A 272 -12.62 -9.66 20.37
CA GLU A 272 -11.63 -10.51 19.73
C GLU A 272 -10.65 -9.67 18.90
N ILE A 273 -11.17 -8.85 17.96
CA ILE A 273 -10.35 -7.99 17.09
C ILE A 273 -9.52 -7.02 17.94
N LYS A 274 -10.16 -6.29 18.84
CA LYS A 274 -9.49 -5.29 19.69
C LYS A 274 -8.37 -5.91 20.53
N ASN A 275 -8.65 -7.02 21.21
CA ASN A 275 -7.66 -7.70 22.05
C ASN A 275 -6.49 -8.23 21.24
N TYR A 276 -6.74 -8.77 20.03
CA TYR A 276 -5.68 -9.21 19.14
C TYR A 276 -4.77 -8.04 18.75
N LEU A 277 -5.34 -6.90 18.37
CA LEU A 277 -4.57 -5.72 17.95
C LEU A 277 -3.74 -5.15 19.10
N ILE A 278 -4.34 -4.94 20.28
CA ILE A 278 -3.65 -4.39 21.45
C ILE A 278 -2.53 -5.34 21.95
N LYS A 279 -2.76 -6.65 21.91
CA LYS A 279 -1.76 -7.65 22.36
C LYS A 279 -0.56 -7.72 21.45
N ASN A 280 -0.73 -7.59 20.13
CA ASN A 280 0.31 -7.87 19.15
C ASN A 280 1.03 -6.63 18.60
N PHE A 281 0.47 -5.42 18.81
CA PHE A 281 1.02 -4.18 18.28
C PHE A 281 1.17 -3.15 19.40
N GLN A 282 2.30 -2.44 19.38
CA GLN A 282 2.54 -1.29 20.25
C GLN A 282 1.97 -0.05 19.55
N LEU A 283 0.68 0.19 19.72
CA LEU A 283 0.01 1.33 19.10
C LEU A 283 0.18 2.58 19.97
N PRO A 284 0.36 3.75 19.35
CA PRO A 284 0.24 5.04 20.04
C PRO A 284 -1.15 5.23 20.66
N ASP A 285 -1.31 6.24 21.51
CA ASP A 285 -2.60 6.58 22.07
C ASP A 285 -3.59 7.01 20.99
N ILE A 286 -4.81 6.48 21.03
CA ILE A 286 -5.87 6.91 20.11
C ILE A 286 -6.34 8.32 20.54
N PRO A 287 -6.22 9.35 19.65
CA PRO A 287 -6.67 10.69 19.97
C PRO A 287 -8.18 10.73 20.24
N SER A 288 -8.62 11.63 21.11
CA SER A 288 -10.05 11.80 21.38
C SER A 288 -10.82 12.19 20.10
N LYS A 289 -12.09 11.80 20.03
CA LYS A 289 -12.99 12.09 18.90
C LYS A 289 -12.96 13.59 18.50
N ASN A 290 -13.04 14.50 19.48
CA ASN A 290 -13.03 15.94 19.22
C ASN A 290 -11.75 16.39 18.48
N LYS A 291 -10.61 15.78 18.76
CA LYS A 291 -9.35 16.07 18.07
C LYS A 291 -9.32 15.51 16.63
N LEU A 292 -10.02 14.42 16.39
CA LEU A 292 -10.09 13.79 15.07
C LEU A 292 -11.13 14.42 14.14
N MET A 293 -12.17 15.06 14.69
CA MET A 293 -13.33 15.54 13.93
C MET A 293 -12.94 16.49 12.80
N LYS A 294 -12.02 17.42 13.04
CA LYS A 294 -11.55 18.36 12.00
C LYS A 294 -10.93 17.68 10.79
N PHE A 295 -10.33 16.50 10.97
CA PHE A 295 -9.75 15.71 9.87
C PHE A 295 -10.80 14.83 9.20
N LEU A 296 -11.74 14.27 9.99
CA LEU A 296 -12.83 13.45 9.47
C LEU A 296 -13.74 14.25 8.53
N ILE A 297 -14.12 15.48 8.91
CA ILE A 297 -14.97 16.37 8.08
C ILE A 297 -14.30 16.68 6.73
N ASN A 298 -12.98 16.80 6.70
CA ASN A 298 -12.22 17.13 5.50
C ASN A 298 -11.80 15.91 4.64
N ASP A 299 -12.26 14.70 4.97
CA ASP A 299 -11.94 13.52 4.15
C ASP A 299 -12.63 13.61 2.78
N LYS A 300 -11.85 13.40 1.72
CA LYS A 300 -12.32 13.45 0.32
C LYS A 300 -13.40 12.40 -0.02
N LYS A 301 -13.60 11.39 0.82
CA LYS A 301 -14.64 10.36 0.66
C LYS A 301 -16.01 10.80 1.14
N ASN A 302 -16.11 11.93 1.84
CA ASN A 302 -17.34 12.44 2.40
C ASN A 302 -18.37 12.81 1.31
N LYS A 303 -19.64 12.67 1.64
CA LYS A 303 -20.78 12.99 0.76
C LYS A 303 -21.80 13.79 1.56
N GLU A 304 -22.30 14.89 0.97
CA GLU A 304 -23.41 15.68 1.52
C GLU A 304 -23.18 16.10 3.00
N ALA A 305 -21.96 16.53 3.33
CA ALA A 305 -21.53 16.89 4.69
C ALA A 305 -21.60 15.71 5.71
N LYS A 306 -21.72 14.47 5.24
CA LYS A 306 -21.66 13.26 6.09
C LYS A 306 -20.33 12.53 5.89
N ILE A 307 -19.83 11.97 6.98
CA ILE A 307 -18.60 11.20 7.00
C ILE A 307 -18.90 9.79 6.50
N ASN A 308 -18.13 9.34 5.50
CA ASN A 308 -18.35 8.07 4.81
C ASN A 308 -17.41 6.99 5.31
N PHE A 309 -17.99 5.88 5.79
CA PHE A 309 -17.28 4.72 6.31
C PHE A 309 -17.50 3.45 5.48
N THR A 310 -16.49 2.60 5.48
CA THR A 310 -16.63 1.17 5.20
C THR A 310 -16.68 0.45 6.55
N LEU A 311 -17.70 -0.34 6.82
CA LEU A 311 -17.89 -0.99 8.11
C LEU A 311 -18.10 -2.50 7.96
N LEU A 312 -17.68 -3.28 8.95
CA LEU A 312 -17.88 -4.72 8.96
C LEU A 312 -19.35 -5.07 9.21
N ASN A 313 -19.79 -6.15 8.55
CA ASN A 313 -21.07 -6.84 8.81
C ASN A 313 -20.75 -8.32 9.09
N GLY A 314 -20.23 -8.60 10.30
CA GLY A 314 -19.55 -9.83 10.65
C GLY A 314 -18.11 -9.88 10.12
N ILE A 315 -17.23 -10.66 10.78
CA ILE A 315 -15.86 -10.89 10.31
C ILE A 315 -15.89 -11.61 8.96
N GLY A 316 -15.17 -11.07 7.99
CA GLY A 316 -15.10 -11.59 6.61
C GLY A 316 -16.12 -10.98 5.65
N ASN A 317 -16.89 -9.98 6.10
CA ASN A 317 -17.81 -9.24 5.25
C ASN A 317 -17.88 -7.76 5.66
N CYS A 318 -18.10 -6.87 4.69
CA CYS A 318 -18.22 -5.43 4.95
C CYS A 318 -19.22 -4.75 4.01
N THR A 319 -19.76 -3.63 4.48
CA THR A 319 -20.62 -2.71 3.74
C THR A 319 -19.87 -1.40 3.44
N ILE A 320 -20.20 -0.78 2.33
CA ILE A 320 -19.62 0.49 1.88
C ILE A 320 -20.66 1.61 1.96
N ASP A 321 -20.19 2.86 1.90
CA ASP A 321 -21.06 4.04 1.86
C ASP A 321 -22.00 4.15 3.10
N ASN A 322 -21.48 3.82 4.30
CA ASN A 322 -22.17 4.05 5.56
C ASN A 322 -21.93 5.51 5.98
N LEU A 323 -22.98 6.31 5.94
CA LEU A 323 -22.92 7.77 6.15
C LEU A 323 -23.36 8.15 7.55
N PHE A 324 -22.50 8.88 8.26
CA PHE A 324 -22.77 9.39 9.62
C PHE A 324 -22.66 10.91 9.66
N THR A 325 -23.53 11.53 10.41
CA THR A 325 -23.37 12.94 10.83
C THR A 325 -22.37 13.04 11.95
N GLU A 326 -21.91 14.26 12.26
CA GLU A 326 -20.98 14.50 13.37
C GLU A 326 -21.59 14.10 14.72
N ASP A 327 -22.90 14.31 14.90
CA ASP A 327 -23.62 13.99 16.14
C ASP A 327 -23.82 12.48 16.35
N GLU A 328 -23.79 11.68 15.28
CA GLU A 328 -23.93 10.22 15.34
C GLU A 328 -22.62 9.48 15.63
N LEU A 329 -21.51 10.16 15.57
CA LEU A 329 -20.18 9.63 15.89
C LEU A 329 -19.76 9.98 17.32
#